data_7e6130b595cb2b97836f668d5608c674
#
_entry.id   7e6130b595cb2b97836f668d5608c674
#
_cell.length_a   1.000
_cell.length_b   1.000
_cell.length_c   1.000
_cell.angle_alpha   90.00
_cell.angle_beta   90.00
_cell.angle_gamma   90.00
#
_symmetry.space_group_name_H-M   'P 1'
#
loop_
_entity.id
_entity.type
_entity.pdbx_description
1 polymer ?
#
loop_
_entity_poly.entity_id
_entity_poly.type
_entity_poly.pdbx_seq_one_letter_code
_entity_poly.pdbx_strand_id
1 'polypeptide(L)'
;MPSKRKLALLFGAGFIFALSEPLILLASGKDLGGAFWPMAKRSLEWTYFLREYHSLIFAFFLLAVPLSYYRSSKASNLEKVIAVIITGIVFGLLFIFTLLNWAYYRDAFLLLPTTYGFIILCSILIIRGIPRNPFKDSKERFSNIAHILLVFVAVWLISPGITAMAGLSPSPPKLEMEKGIYEVEINDYEYPMPEEVSSIQGDYEEDVVFSVYLALPKDHDEMMPLAIILHGFANPFFESYVDWVETLASRGTAVAFIQYPSDVMPPGHDTYELHEEDGMSNHPYHIPRAIAIDAALEFMVTLLPENVNSDFLLVGGHSLGAGYALLALDWALENNWGNQALFVSLEAPYARPVQEHLQINTTRIPDNFLAHVAVSEDDMSVSECFGVHHQNLLGNGALFIEIPSDRHGFPRLVASHYLQATEAHDDLADWGFYRRIASQSNWLVASLEGNETSELEYRNQLIDSEELRYMGKWSDGKSVKQLRTYENALSSHDYDHCENWSGP
;
A
#
# COMPACT_ATOMS: atom_id res chain seq x y z
N MET A 1 22.40 35.34 -23.62
CA MET A 1 21.89 34.54 -22.49
C MET A 1 20.91 35.37 -21.68
N PRO A 2 19.77 34.81 -21.24
CA PRO A 2 18.88 35.51 -20.33
C PRO A 2 19.62 35.91 -19.04
N SER A 3 19.24 37.05 -18.44
CA SER A 3 19.82 37.47 -17.16
C SER A 3 19.48 36.44 -16.05
N LYS A 4 20.28 36.37 -14.99
CA LYS A 4 20.04 35.48 -13.83
C LYS A 4 18.61 35.65 -13.26
N ARG A 5 18.12 36.90 -13.21
CA ARG A 5 16.78 37.24 -12.76
C ARG A 5 15.69 36.62 -13.67
N LYS A 6 15.90 36.68 -15.00
CA LYS A 6 14.98 36.10 -15.96
C LYS A 6 14.97 34.56 -15.89
N LEU A 7 16.12 33.94 -15.65
CA LEU A 7 16.21 32.48 -15.44
C LEU A 7 15.51 32.04 -14.17
N ALA A 8 15.67 32.79 -13.07
CA ALA A 8 14.96 32.52 -11.81
C ALA A 8 13.43 32.66 -11.96
N LEU A 9 12.96 33.65 -12.73
CA LEU A 9 11.54 33.80 -13.01
C LEU A 9 10.99 32.67 -13.89
N LEU A 10 11.73 32.21 -14.87
CA LEU A 10 11.33 31.10 -15.74
C LEU A 10 11.30 29.77 -14.96
N PHE A 11 12.27 29.54 -14.08
CA PHE A 11 12.27 28.40 -13.18
C PHE A 11 11.09 28.44 -12.21
N GLY A 12 10.84 29.62 -11.60
CA GLY A 12 9.70 29.85 -10.71
C GLY A 12 8.35 29.66 -11.42
N ALA A 13 8.24 30.07 -12.68
CA ALA A 13 7.03 29.83 -13.48
C ALA A 13 6.80 28.32 -13.71
N GLY A 14 7.86 27.55 -13.99
CA GLY A 14 7.78 26.11 -14.09
C GLY A 14 7.37 25.46 -12.78
N PHE A 15 7.91 25.92 -11.66
CA PHE A 15 7.56 25.44 -10.32
C PHE A 15 6.07 25.69 -10.00
N ILE A 16 5.58 26.91 -10.27
CA ILE A 16 4.15 27.25 -10.07
C ILE A 16 3.25 26.42 -11.00
N PHE A 17 3.70 26.17 -12.24
CA PHE A 17 2.96 25.29 -13.15
C PHE A 17 2.80 23.86 -12.61
N ALA A 18 3.78 23.34 -11.87
CA ALA A 18 3.67 22.06 -11.20
C ALA A 18 2.57 22.02 -10.12
N LEU A 19 2.19 23.19 -9.58
CA LEU A 19 1.11 23.35 -8.61
C LEU A 19 -0.25 23.71 -9.26
N SER A 20 -0.35 23.70 -10.59
CA SER A 20 -1.56 24.17 -11.28
C SER A 20 -2.82 23.44 -10.86
N GLU A 21 -2.76 22.12 -10.68
CA GLU A 21 -3.92 21.32 -10.29
C GLU A 21 -4.43 21.66 -8.89
N PRO A 22 -3.66 21.58 -7.80
CA PRO A 22 -4.18 21.96 -6.49
C PRO A 22 -4.59 23.43 -6.44
N LEU A 23 -3.94 24.32 -7.18
CA LEU A 23 -4.36 25.72 -7.26
C LEU A 23 -5.72 25.91 -7.96
N ILE A 24 -6.00 25.11 -8.99
CA ILE A 24 -7.31 25.10 -9.67
C ILE A 24 -8.38 24.54 -8.73
N LEU A 25 -8.11 23.44 -8.03
CA LEU A 25 -9.04 22.84 -7.08
C LEU A 25 -9.35 23.78 -5.91
N LEU A 26 -8.36 24.47 -5.35
CA LEU A 26 -8.56 25.50 -4.34
C LEU A 26 -9.43 26.67 -4.89
N ALA A 27 -9.18 27.11 -6.12
CA ALA A 27 -9.95 28.15 -6.76
C ALA A 27 -11.40 27.72 -7.06
N SER A 28 -11.66 26.42 -7.21
CA SER A 28 -13.01 25.86 -7.38
C SER A 28 -13.76 25.62 -6.07
N GLY A 29 -13.14 25.95 -4.92
CA GLY A 29 -13.79 25.87 -3.61
C GLY A 29 -13.50 24.61 -2.81
N LYS A 30 -12.62 23.73 -3.30
CA LYS A 30 -12.13 22.60 -2.49
C LYS A 30 -11.32 23.13 -1.30
N ASP A 31 -11.38 22.46 -0.19
CA ASP A 31 -10.52 22.72 0.97
C ASP A 31 -9.05 22.37 0.67
N LEU A 32 -8.16 22.63 1.61
CA LEU A 32 -6.72 22.37 1.40
C LEU A 32 -6.43 20.89 1.23
N GLY A 33 -7.07 20.03 2.01
CA GLY A 33 -6.91 18.58 1.96
C GLY A 33 -7.36 18.01 0.61
N GLY A 34 -8.62 18.23 0.23
CA GLY A 34 -9.19 17.78 -1.03
C GLY A 34 -8.48 18.33 -2.26
N ALA A 35 -7.94 19.56 -2.20
CA ALA A 35 -7.19 20.13 -3.32
C ALA A 35 -5.83 19.45 -3.57
N PHE A 36 -5.17 18.96 -2.52
CA PHE A 36 -3.87 18.30 -2.63
C PHE A 36 -3.96 16.77 -2.69
N TRP A 37 -5.11 16.19 -2.38
CA TRP A 37 -5.31 14.74 -2.34
C TRP A 37 -4.98 14.01 -3.65
N PRO A 38 -5.44 14.45 -4.85
CA PRO A 38 -5.08 13.77 -6.09
C PRO A 38 -3.57 13.77 -6.35
N MET A 39 -2.89 14.83 -5.93
CA MET A 39 -1.44 14.95 -6.04
C MET A 39 -0.73 14.07 -5.01
N ALA A 40 -1.30 13.89 -3.83
CA ALA A 40 -0.79 12.98 -2.81
C ALA A 40 -0.87 11.51 -3.26
N LYS A 41 -1.99 11.07 -3.85
CA LYS A 41 -2.11 9.74 -4.47
C LYS A 41 -1.01 9.50 -5.51
N ARG A 42 -0.86 10.39 -6.48
CA ARG A 42 0.21 10.27 -7.49
C ARG A 42 1.61 10.30 -6.88
N SER A 43 1.79 11.00 -5.75
CA SER A 43 3.08 11.01 -5.07
C SER A 43 3.42 9.63 -4.49
N LEU A 44 2.41 8.88 -4.04
CA LEU A 44 2.57 7.50 -3.58
C LEU A 44 2.95 6.57 -4.74
N GLU A 45 2.22 6.62 -5.85
CA GLU A 45 2.54 5.84 -7.06
C GLU A 45 3.97 6.10 -7.53
N TRP A 46 4.40 7.36 -7.58
CA TRP A 46 5.77 7.72 -7.90
C TRP A 46 6.78 7.19 -6.88
N THR A 47 6.39 7.11 -5.61
CA THR A 47 7.23 6.54 -4.56
C THR A 47 7.53 5.07 -4.86
N TYR A 48 6.51 4.28 -5.16
CA TYR A 48 6.68 2.88 -5.51
C TYR A 48 7.42 2.69 -6.83
N PHE A 49 7.09 3.45 -7.87
CA PHE A 49 7.80 3.46 -9.13
C PHE A 49 9.32 3.72 -8.97
N LEU A 50 9.71 4.67 -8.11
CA LEU A 50 11.11 5.04 -7.89
C LEU A 50 11.87 4.08 -6.95
N ARG A 51 11.25 3.06 -6.39
CA ARG A 51 11.94 1.99 -5.63
C ARG A 51 12.85 1.18 -6.55
N GLU A 52 12.44 0.96 -7.78
CA GLU A 52 13.19 0.19 -8.75
C GLU A 52 14.39 0.98 -9.31
N TYR A 53 15.52 0.31 -9.48
CA TYR A 53 16.76 0.96 -9.95
C TYR A 53 16.63 1.56 -11.36
N HIS A 54 15.86 0.93 -12.25
CA HIS A 54 15.61 1.46 -13.60
C HIS A 54 14.78 2.75 -13.57
N SER A 55 13.89 2.90 -12.59
CA SER A 55 13.11 4.12 -12.38
C SER A 55 13.96 5.25 -11.83
N LEU A 56 14.96 4.94 -11.00
CA LEU A 56 15.97 5.91 -10.56
C LEU A 56 16.74 6.51 -11.75
N ILE A 57 17.04 5.68 -12.78
CA ILE A 57 17.67 6.15 -14.00
C ILE A 57 16.74 7.08 -14.75
N PHE A 58 15.47 6.70 -14.88
CA PHE A 58 14.46 7.54 -15.53
C PHE A 58 14.35 8.90 -14.85
N ALA A 59 14.27 8.94 -13.53
CA ALA A 59 14.27 10.18 -12.76
C ALA A 59 15.54 11.02 -12.98
N PHE A 60 16.71 10.36 -13.08
CA PHE A 60 17.96 11.02 -13.43
C PHE A 60 17.88 11.65 -14.81
N PHE A 61 17.37 10.95 -15.82
CA PHE A 61 17.25 11.48 -17.18
C PHE A 61 16.27 12.63 -17.29
N LEU A 62 15.17 12.63 -16.50
CA LEU A 62 14.24 13.76 -16.46
C LEU A 62 14.90 15.08 -16.08
N LEU A 63 16.00 15.04 -15.32
CA LEU A 63 16.78 16.22 -14.96
C LEU A 63 18.01 16.42 -15.86
N ALA A 64 18.71 15.36 -16.20
CA ALA A 64 19.95 15.43 -16.93
C ALA A 64 19.75 15.96 -18.36
N VAL A 65 18.64 15.62 -19.02
CA VAL A 65 18.35 16.05 -20.39
C VAL A 65 18.13 17.56 -20.48
N PRO A 66 17.20 18.19 -19.74
CA PRO A 66 17.03 19.65 -19.76
C PRO A 66 18.32 20.40 -19.41
N LEU A 67 19.11 19.86 -18.47
CA LEU A 67 20.39 20.38 -18.08
C LEU A 67 21.42 20.40 -19.20
N SER A 68 21.54 19.28 -19.90
CA SER A 68 22.50 19.17 -21.02
C SER A 68 22.17 20.18 -22.11
N TYR A 69 20.88 20.40 -22.40
CA TYR A 69 20.41 21.42 -23.31
C TYR A 69 20.72 22.83 -22.81
N TYR A 70 20.45 23.16 -21.58
CA TYR A 70 20.80 24.47 -21.00
C TYR A 70 22.28 24.79 -21.11
N ARG A 71 23.14 23.79 -20.93
CA ARG A 71 24.61 23.96 -20.98
C ARG A 71 25.18 23.86 -22.39
N SER A 72 24.47 23.30 -23.32
CA SER A 72 24.94 23.14 -24.71
C SER A 72 25.22 24.49 -25.36
N SER A 73 26.41 24.65 -25.88
CA SER A 73 26.77 25.82 -26.69
C SER A 73 26.04 25.85 -28.05
N LYS A 74 25.49 24.69 -28.46
CA LYS A 74 24.73 24.52 -29.71
C LYS A 74 23.24 24.78 -29.55
N ALA A 75 22.72 24.78 -28.31
CA ALA A 75 21.31 25.03 -28.05
C ALA A 75 20.95 26.50 -28.30
N SER A 76 19.83 26.72 -28.94
CA SER A 76 19.23 28.03 -29.18
C SER A 76 18.78 28.69 -27.85
N ASN A 77 18.54 29.98 -27.86
CA ASN A 77 18.03 30.66 -26.68
C ASN A 77 16.64 30.15 -26.25
N LEU A 78 15.81 29.73 -27.22
CA LEU A 78 14.49 29.16 -26.97
C LEU A 78 14.60 27.79 -26.24
N GLU A 79 15.43 26.91 -26.73
CA GLU A 79 15.69 25.59 -26.10
C GLU A 79 16.18 25.74 -24.66
N LYS A 80 17.05 26.73 -24.40
CA LYS A 80 17.53 27.03 -23.05
C LYS A 80 16.42 27.53 -22.12
N VAL A 81 15.50 28.36 -22.65
CA VAL A 81 14.34 28.83 -21.90
C VAL A 81 13.41 27.65 -21.55
N ILE A 82 13.10 26.81 -22.54
CA ILE A 82 12.28 25.61 -22.34
C ILE A 82 12.94 24.68 -21.32
N ALA A 83 14.22 24.43 -21.42
CA ALA A 83 14.98 23.59 -20.50
C ALA A 83 14.89 24.09 -19.04
N VAL A 84 14.95 25.42 -18.83
CA VAL A 84 14.82 26.01 -17.49
C VAL A 84 13.40 25.85 -16.93
N ILE A 85 12.38 26.04 -17.78
CA ILE A 85 10.97 25.84 -17.37
C ILE A 85 10.72 24.37 -17.02
N ILE A 86 11.13 23.42 -17.84
CA ILE A 86 11.01 21.97 -17.59
C ILE A 86 11.72 21.60 -16.29
N THR A 87 12.93 22.12 -16.07
CA THR A 87 13.65 21.88 -14.80
C THR A 87 12.86 22.41 -13.61
N GLY A 88 12.20 23.58 -13.74
CA GLY A 88 11.32 24.13 -12.72
C GLY A 88 10.11 23.24 -12.43
N ILE A 89 9.46 22.71 -13.48
CA ILE A 89 8.31 21.78 -13.35
C ILE A 89 8.75 20.50 -12.64
N VAL A 90 9.79 19.83 -13.13
CA VAL A 90 10.28 18.56 -12.54
C VAL A 90 10.68 18.76 -11.08
N PHE A 91 11.42 19.84 -10.79
CA PHE A 91 11.79 20.17 -9.43
C PHE A 91 10.56 20.43 -8.55
N GLY A 92 9.58 21.19 -9.07
CA GLY A 92 8.35 21.50 -8.35
C GLY A 92 7.57 20.23 -7.99
N LEU A 93 7.32 19.35 -8.97
CA LEU A 93 6.62 18.09 -8.76
C LEU A 93 7.33 17.24 -7.70
N LEU A 94 8.63 17.01 -7.85
CA LEU A 94 9.37 16.15 -6.93
C LEU A 94 9.46 16.74 -5.52
N PHE A 95 9.61 18.05 -5.39
CA PHE A 95 9.60 18.72 -4.10
C PHE A 95 8.24 18.60 -3.41
N ILE A 96 7.17 18.81 -4.15
CA ILE A 96 5.81 18.73 -3.63
C ILE A 96 5.44 17.29 -3.28
N PHE A 97 5.77 16.33 -4.14
CA PHE A 97 5.57 14.91 -3.87
C PHE A 97 6.31 14.48 -2.60
N THR A 98 7.54 14.98 -2.37
CA THR A 98 8.24 14.72 -1.11
C THR A 98 7.49 15.24 0.10
N LEU A 99 6.96 16.47 0.01
CA LEU A 99 6.18 17.07 1.09
C LEU A 99 4.86 16.33 1.35
N LEU A 100 4.15 15.95 0.29
CA LEU A 100 2.88 15.25 0.39
C LEU A 100 3.08 13.83 0.93
N ASN A 101 4.10 13.11 0.47
CA ASN A 101 4.46 11.82 1.03
C ASN A 101 4.78 11.90 2.53
N TRP A 102 5.47 12.96 2.94
CA TRP A 102 5.72 13.17 4.36
C TRP A 102 4.46 13.55 5.14
N ALA A 103 3.55 14.32 4.54
CA ALA A 103 2.33 14.80 5.20
C ALA A 103 1.25 13.71 5.31
N TYR A 104 1.04 12.92 4.24
CA TYR A 104 -0.04 11.93 4.13
C TYR A 104 0.44 10.48 4.35
N TYR A 105 1.69 10.17 3.95
CA TYR A 105 2.24 8.82 3.95
C TYR A 105 3.64 8.85 4.56
N ARG A 106 3.75 9.00 5.86
CA ARG A 106 5.03 9.18 6.58
C ARG A 106 6.08 8.13 6.26
N ASP A 107 5.66 6.90 6.02
CA ASP A 107 6.47 5.76 5.62
C ASP A 107 7.05 5.90 4.21
N ALA A 108 6.32 6.48 3.27
CA ALA A 108 6.80 6.70 1.91
C ALA A 108 8.05 7.59 1.85
N PHE A 109 8.20 8.52 2.79
CA PHE A 109 9.41 9.33 2.90
C PHE A 109 10.65 8.49 3.26
N LEU A 110 10.49 7.44 4.06
CA LEU A 110 11.58 6.53 4.43
C LEU A 110 12.10 5.73 3.23
N LEU A 111 11.26 5.47 2.24
CA LEU A 111 11.65 4.72 1.04
C LEU A 111 12.61 5.50 0.14
N LEU A 112 12.46 6.83 0.05
CA LEU A 112 13.08 7.65 -0.99
C LEU A 112 13.93 8.85 -0.54
N PRO A 113 14.41 8.99 0.70
CA PRO A 113 15.17 10.19 1.08
C PRO A 113 16.42 10.37 0.20
N THR A 114 17.01 9.28 -0.28
CA THR A 114 18.17 9.28 -1.17
C THR A 114 17.81 9.82 -2.56
N THR A 115 16.70 9.40 -3.15
CA THR A 115 16.27 9.80 -4.49
C THR A 115 15.88 11.27 -4.53
N TYR A 116 15.03 11.71 -3.61
CA TYR A 116 14.63 13.11 -3.53
C TYR A 116 15.78 14.03 -3.14
N GLY A 117 16.64 13.60 -2.20
CA GLY A 117 17.85 14.32 -1.84
C GLY A 117 18.79 14.52 -3.04
N PHE A 118 18.99 13.49 -3.85
CA PHE A 118 19.75 13.56 -5.09
C PHE A 118 19.16 14.55 -6.09
N ILE A 119 17.84 14.51 -6.33
CA ILE A 119 17.14 15.40 -7.26
C ILE A 119 17.25 16.86 -6.79
N ILE A 120 17.07 17.11 -5.49
CA ILE A 120 17.24 18.44 -4.89
C ILE A 120 18.68 18.91 -5.04
N LEU A 121 19.66 18.09 -4.74
CA LEU A 121 21.08 18.41 -4.86
C LEU A 121 21.48 18.69 -6.31
N CYS A 122 21.06 17.86 -7.25
CA CYS A 122 21.30 18.10 -8.69
C CYS A 122 20.69 19.44 -9.12
N SER A 123 19.47 19.75 -8.67
CA SER A 123 18.80 21.02 -8.98
C SER A 123 19.56 22.21 -8.42
N ILE A 124 20.09 22.14 -7.21
CA ILE A 124 20.93 23.18 -6.62
C ILE A 124 22.23 23.39 -7.40
N LEU A 125 22.88 22.28 -7.78
CA LEU A 125 24.12 22.33 -8.60
C LEU A 125 23.88 22.98 -9.95
N ILE A 126 22.72 22.75 -10.56
CA ILE A 126 22.29 23.36 -11.81
C ILE A 126 22.13 24.87 -11.67
N ILE A 127 21.36 25.29 -10.65
CA ILE A 127 21.05 26.70 -10.39
C ILE A 127 22.35 27.49 -10.12
N ARG A 128 23.30 26.89 -9.40
CA ARG A 128 24.58 27.55 -9.08
C ARG A 128 25.61 27.54 -10.21
N GLY A 129 25.43 26.68 -11.21
CA GLY A 129 26.38 26.51 -12.31
C GLY A 129 27.72 25.92 -11.85
N ILE A 130 28.12 24.75 -12.38
CA ILE A 130 29.44 24.18 -12.11
C ILE A 130 30.47 25.06 -12.81
N PRO A 131 31.49 25.59 -12.10
CA PRO A 131 32.50 26.44 -12.73
C PRO A 131 33.24 25.73 -13.87
N ARG A 132 33.50 26.46 -14.95
CA ARG A 132 34.15 25.90 -16.17
C ARG A 132 35.59 25.47 -15.94
N ASN A 133 36.25 25.92 -14.86
CA ASN A 133 37.67 25.60 -14.59
C ASN A 133 37.93 25.58 -13.08
N PRO A 134 37.96 24.39 -12.46
CA PRO A 134 37.97 24.27 -10.99
C PRO A 134 39.23 24.67 -10.26
N PHE A 135 40.31 25.10 -10.93
CA PHE A 135 41.63 25.21 -10.30
C PHE A 135 42.34 26.59 -10.42
N LYS A 136 41.63 27.64 -10.86
CA LYS A 136 42.31 28.87 -11.25
C LYS A 136 42.48 29.95 -10.17
N ASP A 137 41.70 30.00 -9.09
CA ASP A 137 41.84 31.01 -8.03
C ASP A 137 41.47 30.49 -6.63
N SER A 138 42.08 31.08 -5.55
CA SER A 138 41.93 30.57 -4.20
C SER A 138 40.53 30.78 -3.58
N LYS A 139 39.80 31.81 -3.95
CA LYS A 139 38.36 31.98 -3.60
C LYS A 139 37.47 31.04 -4.38
N GLU A 140 37.82 30.77 -5.63
CA GLU A 140 37.16 29.76 -6.46
C GLU A 140 37.48 28.35 -5.98
N ARG A 141 38.67 28.08 -5.38
CA ARG A 141 38.98 26.76 -4.80
C ARG A 141 37.99 26.33 -3.71
N PHE A 142 37.59 27.20 -2.82
CA PHE A 142 36.64 26.82 -1.76
C PHE A 142 35.25 26.56 -2.34
N SER A 143 34.81 27.38 -3.29
CA SER A 143 33.57 27.15 -4.04
C SER A 143 33.60 25.85 -4.84
N ASN A 144 34.74 25.51 -5.41
CA ASN A 144 34.96 24.32 -6.20
C ASN A 144 35.00 23.05 -5.36
N ILE A 145 35.62 23.09 -4.18
CA ILE A 145 35.61 21.99 -3.22
C ILE A 145 34.19 21.72 -2.75
N ALA A 146 33.43 22.76 -2.43
CA ALA A 146 32.01 22.60 -2.07
C ALA A 146 31.18 21.98 -3.18
N HIS A 147 31.42 22.34 -4.44
CA HIS A 147 30.73 21.73 -5.61
C HIS A 147 31.15 20.26 -5.83
N ILE A 148 32.45 19.96 -5.68
CA ILE A 148 32.94 18.57 -5.77
C ILE A 148 32.34 17.72 -4.66
N LEU A 149 32.28 18.21 -3.41
CA LEU A 149 31.65 17.54 -2.30
C LEU A 149 30.15 17.32 -2.54
N LEU A 150 29.44 18.32 -3.10
CA LEU A 150 28.03 18.19 -3.44
C LEU A 150 27.81 17.14 -4.55
N VAL A 151 28.68 17.09 -5.56
CA VAL A 151 28.64 16.05 -6.61
C VAL A 151 28.93 14.68 -5.99
N PHE A 152 29.92 14.61 -5.10
CA PHE A 152 30.25 13.36 -4.42
C PHE A 152 29.10 12.86 -3.55
N VAL A 153 28.47 13.76 -2.77
CA VAL A 153 27.29 13.42 -1.96
C VAL A 153 26.13 12.96 -2.85
N ALA A 154 25.89 13.66 -3.97
CA ALA A 154 24.85 13.26 -4.92
C ALA A 154 25.12 11.86 -5.50
N VAL A 155 26.36 11.61 -5.94
CA VAL A 155 26.77 10.29 -6.45
C VAL A 155 26.68 9.22 -5.35
N TRP A 156 27.08 9.54 -4.14
CA TRP A 156 26.98 8.62 -3.00
C TRP A 156 25.53 8.28 -2.68
N LEU A 157 24.61 9.25 -2.73
CA LEU A 157 23.18 9.04 -2.47
C LEU A 157 22.51 8.12 -3.53
N ILE A 158 22.94 8.17 -4.78
CA ILE A 158 22.45 7.28 -5.85
C ILE A 158 23.28 6.01 -6.01
N SER A 159 24.43 5.91 -5.31
CA SER A 159 25.34 4.78 -5.46
C SER A 159 24.69 3.41 -5.25
N PRO A 160 23.71 3.23 -4.33
CA PRO A 160 23.00 1.96 -4.22
C PRO A 160 22.33 1.52 -5.52
N GLY A 161 21.66 2.44 -6.22
CA GLY A 161 21.05 2.13 -7.51
C GLY A 161 22.08 1.88 -8.61
N ILE A 162 23.15 2.69 -8.68
CA ILE A 162 24.24 2.49 -9.66
C ILE A 162 24.98 1.17 -9.39
N THR A 163 25.26 0.84 -8.13
CA THR A 163 25.93 -0.41 -7.75
C THR A 163 25.07 -1.63 -8.05
N ALA A 164 23.74 -1.52 -7.87
CA ALA A 164 22.78 -2.56 -8.23
C ALA A 164 22.77 -2.82 -9.75
N MET A 165 22.71 -1.75 -10.56
CA MET A 165 22.81 -1.86 -12.02
C MET A 165 24.13 -2.47 -12.53
N ALA A 166 25.22 -2.18 -11.83
CA ALA A 166 26.52 -2.76 -12.11
C ALA A 166 26.67 -4.19 -11.59
N GLY A 167 25.65 -4.77 -10.95
CA GLY A 167 25.70 -6.07 -10.30
C GLY A 167 26.60 -6.10 -9.04
N LEU A 168 26.88 -4.93 -8.45
CA LEU A 168 27.73 -4.81 -7.27
C LEU A 168 26.96 -4.76 -5.95
N SER A 169 25.65 -4.50 -6.01
CA SER A 169 24.75 -4.62 -4.85
C SER A 169 23.91 -5.88 -4.98
N PRO A 170 23.67 -6.61 -3.90
CA PRO A 170 22.76 -7.75 -3.91
C PRO A 170 21.36 -7.32 -4.38
N SER A 171 20.74 -8.10 -5.25
CA SER A 171 19.35 -7.97 -5.63
C SER A 171 18.45 -8.82 -4.73
N PRO A 172 17.19 -8.40 -4.50
CA PRO A 172 16.25 -9.19 -3.73
C PRO A 172 15.91 -10.52 -4.43
N PRO A 173 15.44 -11.52 -3.67
CA PRO A 173 15.00 -12.79 -4.24
C PRO A 173 13.70 -12.58 -5.00
N LYS A 174 13.63 -13.06 -6.23
CA LYS A 174 12.36 -13.16 -6.95
C LYS A 174 11.66 -14.44 -6.54
N LEU A 175 10.38 -14.33 -6.24
CA LEU A 175 9.53 -15.48 -6.03
C LEU A 175 8.91 -15.88 -7.37
N GLU A 176 9.24 -17.05 -7.84
CA GLU A 176 8.50 -17.67 -8.95
C GLU A 176 7.26 -18.35 -8.38
N MET A 177 6.21 -17.55 -8.10
CA MET A 177 4.91 -18.11 -7.75
C MET A 177 4.29 -18.76 -8.99
N GLU A 178 3.81 -19.98 -8.81
CA GLU A 178 2.93 -20.57 -9.81
C GLU A 178 1.68 -19.69 -9.94
N LYS A 179 1.43 -19.23 -11.16
CA LYS A 179 0.16 -18.54 -11.44
C LYS A 179 -0.97 -19.53 -11.21
N GLY A 180 -2.10 -19.02 -10.72
CA GLY A 180 -3.33 -19.81 -10.71
C GLY A 180 -3.65 -20.33 -12.12
N ILE A 181 -4.30 -21.48 -12.19
CA ILE A 181 -4.58 -22.18 -13.46
C ILE A 181 -5.75 -21.60 -14.23
N TYR A 182 -6.58 -20.78 -13.58
CA TYR A 182 -7.79 -20.21 -14.19
C TYR A 182 -7.55 -18.79 -14.68
N GLU A 183 -8.11 -18.45 -15.86
CA GLU A 183 -8.39 -17.06 -16.21
C GLU A 183 -9.49 -16.54 -15.26
N VAL A 184 -9.43 -15.26 -14.94
CA VAL A 184 -10.38 -14.63 -14.00
C VAL A 184 -11.34 -13.74 -14.78
N GLU A 185 -12.63 -13.92 -14.55
CA GLU A 185 -13.67 -13.01 -15.00
C GLU A 185 -14.12 -12.13 -13.83
N ILE A 186 -14.07 -10.80 -14.01
CA ILE A 186 -14.40 -9.82 -12.97
C ILE A 186 -15.57 -8.98 -13.46
N ASN A 187 -16.64 -8.96 -12.68
CA ASN A 187 -17.82 -8.14 -12.94
C ASN A 187 -18.10 -7.27 -11.71
N ASP A 188 -18.48 -6.03 -11.95
CA ASP A 188 -18.92 -5.09 -10.92
C ASP A 188 -20.43 -4.95 -10.91
N TYR A 189 -21.00 -4.89 -9.70
CA TYR A 189 -22.42 -4.78 -9.48
C TYR A 189 -22.70 -3.71 -8.44
N GLU A 190 -23.32 -2.61 -8.88
CA GLU A 190 -23.75 -1.55 -7.98
C GLU A 190 -24.80 -2.07 -7.00
N TYR A 191 -24.58 -1.90 -5.70
CA TYR A 191 -25.55 -2.29 -4.69
C TYR A 191 -26.36 -1.09 -4.20
N PRO A 192 -27.62 -1.29 -3.79
CA PRO A 192 -28.48 -0.21 -3.33
C PRO A 192 -27.94 0.36 -2.00
N MET A 193 -27.36 1.55 -2.04
CA MET A 193 -26.88 2.25 -0.86
C MET A 193 -28.05 2.65 0.05
N PRO A 194 -28.04 2.25 1.34
CA PRO A 194 -29.06 2.66 2.29
C PRO A 194 -29.18 4.18 2.42
N GLU A 195 -30.41 4.68 2.62
CA GLU A 195 -30.70 6.13 2.66
C GLU A 195 -29.93 6.82 3.80
N GLU A 196 -29.73 6.12 4.91
CA GLU A 196 -28.97 6.58 6.07
C GLU A 196 -27.52 6.90 5.71
N VAL A 197 -26.95 6.15 4.77
CA VAL A 197 -25.55 6.34 4.31
C VAL A 197 -25.48 7.33 3.17
N SER A 198 -26.39 7.23 2.19
CA SER A 198 -26.39 8.11 1.02
C SER A 198 -26.59 9.59 1.36
N SER A 199 -27.25 9.87 2.48
CA SER A 199 -27.45 11.24 3.00
C SER A 199 -26.19 11.84 3.65
N ILE A 200 -25.19 11.00 3.97
CA ILE A 200 -23.97 11.39 4.70
C ILE A 200 -22.75 11.41 3.78
N GLN A 201 -22.91 11.18 2.49
CA GLN A 201 -21.80 11.03 1.55
C GLN A 201 -20.68 12.02 1.80
N GLY A 202 -19.48 11.46 2.08
CA GLY A 202 -18.25 12.19 2.24
C GLY A 202 -17.72 12.72 0.90
N ASP A 203 -16.53 13.30 0.92
CA ASP A 203 -15.86 13.94 -0.20
C ASP A 203 -15.38 12.97 -1.30
N TYR A 204 -16.08 11.86 -1.56
CA TYR A 204 -15.81 11.14 -2.81
C TYR A 204 -16.17 12.04 -3.98
N GLU A 205 -15.33 12.06 -5.00
CA GLU A 205 -15.67 12.69 -6.28
C GLU A 205 -17.06 12.16 -6.71
N GLU A 206 -17.90 13.05 -7.25
CA GLU A 206 -19.33 12.82 -7.51
C GLU A 206 -19.67 11.52 -8.29
N ASP A 207 -18.66 10.81 -8.78
CA ASP A 207 -18.79 9.64 -9.66
C ASP A 207 -18.42 8.30 -9.00
N VAL A 208 -18.11 8.22 -7.70
CA VAL A 208 -17.81 6.92 -7.08
C VAL A 208 -19.10 6.17 -6.76
N VAL A 209 -19.40 5.22 -7.61
CA VAL A 209 -20.45 4.21 -7.39
C VAL A 209 -19.85 3.09 -6.54
N PHE A 210 -20.52 2.72 -5.46
CA PHE A 210 -20.10 1.62 -4.62
C PHE A 210 -20.66 0.31 -5.13
N SER A 211 -19.76 -0.64 -5.38
CA SER A 211 -20.07 -1.92 -6.01
C SER A 211 -19.54 -3.10 -5.19
N VAL A 212 -20.14 -4.24 -5.44
CA VAL A 212 -19.53 -5.53 -5.18
C VAL A 212 -18.86 -6.00 -6.47
N TYR A 213 -17.56 -6.18 -6.46
CA TYR A 213 -16.82 -6.82 -7.54
C TYR A 213 -16.80 -8.31 -7.29
N LEU A 214 -17.38 -9.07 -8.20
CA LEU A 214 -17.36 -10.53 -8.16
C LEU A 214 -16.35 -11.04 -9.17
N ALA A 215 -15.28 -11.65 -8.69
CA ALA A 215 -14.25 -12.28 -9.50
C ALA A 215 -14.40 -13.80 -9.42
N LEU A 216 -14.55 -14.44 -10.55
CA LEU A 216 -14.79 -15.87 -10.68
C LEU A 216 -13.73 -16.52 -11.57
N PRO A 217 -13.28 -17.75 -11.25
CA PRO A 217 -12.53 -18.58 -12.18
C PRO A 217 -13.35 -18.81 -13.44
N LYS A 218 -12.81 -18.42 -14.59
CA LYS A 218 -13.49 -18.56 -15.87
C LYS A 218 -13.58 -20.03 -16.30
N ASP A 219 -14.71 -20.42 -16.89
CA ASP A 219 -14.96 -21.77 -17.38
C ASP A 219 -14.78 -22.86 -16.29
N HIS A 220 -15.10 -22.52 -15.02
CA HIS A 220 -14.99 -23.41 -13.87
C HIS A 220 -16.40 -23.84 -13.39
N ASP A 221 -16.75 -25.08 -13.66
CA ASP A 221 -18.09 -25.63 -13.35
C ASP A 221 -18.12 -26.38 -11.99
N GLU A 222 -16.96 -26.61 -11.37
CA GLU A 222 -16.85 -27.31 -10.08
C GLU A 222 -17.21 -26.38 -8.92
N MET A 223 -17.48 -26.96 -7.75
CA MET A 223 -17.71 -26.18 -6.53
C MET A 223 -16.46 -25.40 -6.15
N MET A 224 -16.62 -24.15 -5.70
CA MET A 224 -15.55 -23.26 -5.31
C MET A 224 -15.80 -22.61 -3.94
N PRO A 225 -14.75 -22.39 -3.12
CA PRO A 225 -14.87 -21.64 -1.88
C PRO A 225 -15.12 -20.16 -2.17
N LEU A 226 -15.56 -19.42 -1.15
CA LEU A 226 -15.80 -17.97 -1.22
C LEU A 226 -14.73 -17.20 -0.45
N ALA A 227 -14.29 -16.08 -1.01
CA ALA A 227 -13.52 -15.06 -0.30
C ALA A 227 -14.27 -13.72 -0.29
N ILE A 228 -14.30 -13.04 0.86
CA ILE A 228 -14.85 -11.69 1.04
C ILE A 228 -13.69 -10.77 1.42
N ILE A 229 -13.45 -9.74 0.62
CA ILE A 229 -12.32 -8.82 0.81
C ILE A 229 -12.81 -7.38 0.94
N LEU A 230 -12.31 -6.67 1.98
CA LEU A 230 -12.65 -5.28 2.24
C LEU A 230 -11.42 -4.37 2.11
N HIS A 231 -11.62 -3.19 1.50
CA HIS A 231 -10.56 -2.20 1.27
C HIS A 231 -10.25 -1.32 2.48
N GLY A 232 -9.11 -0.61 2.44
CA GLY A 232 -8.68 0.34 3.46
C GLY A 232 -9.39 1.69 3.40
N PHE A 233 -9.09 2.56 4.38
CA PHE A 233 -9.62 3.92 4.47
C PHE A 233 -9.29 4.74 3.21
N ALA A 234 -10.28 5.47 2.68
CA ALA A 234 -10.17 6.36 1.53
C ALA A 234 -9.56 5.72 0.27
N ASN A 235 -9.57 4.39 0.16
CA ASN A 235 -9.11 3.67 -1.02
C ASN A 235 -10.13 2.61 -1.47
N PRO A 236 -11.34 3.00 -1.89
CA PRO A 236 -12.36 2.08 -2.38
C PRO A 236 -12.06 1.55 -3.79
N PHE A 237 -10.95 1.96 -4.41
CA PHE A 237 -10.64 1.63 -5.79
C PHE A 237 -10.23 0.17 -5.91
N PHE A 238 -10.98 -0.58 -6.69
CA PHE A 238 -10.72 -2.00 -6.96
C PHE A 238 -9.33 -2.22 -7.56
N GLU A 239 -8.89 -1.31 -8.41
CA GLU A 239 -7.58 -1.35 -9.07
C GLU A 239 -6.42 -1.41 -8.08
N SER A 240 -6.59 -0.90 -6.86
CA SER A 240 -5.57 -0.99 -5.81
C SER A 240 -5.43 -2.38 -5.19
N TYR A 241 -6.39 -3.28 -5.44
CA TYR A 241 -6.46 -4.61 -4.82
C TYR A 241 -6.60 -5.74 -5.85
N VAL A 242 -6.53 -5.43 -7.14
CA VAL A 242 -6.79 -6.39 -8.22
C VAL A 242 -5.87 -7.62 -8.15
N ASP A 243 -4.58 -7.43 -7.84
CA ASP A 243 -3.63 -8.54 -7.74
C ASP A 243 -3.97 -9.51 -6.60
N TRP A 244 -4.51 -8.98 -5.48
CA TRP A 244 -5.00 -9.83 -4.39
C TRP A 244 -6.18 -10.68 -4.84
N VAL A 245 -7.17 -10.04 -5.44
CA VAL A 245 -8.39 -10.69 -5.94
C VAL A 245 -8.04 -11.73 -7.00
N GLU A 246 -7.21 -11.39 -7.99
CA GLU A 246 -6.78 -12.32 -9.03
C GLU A 246 -5.93 -13.48 -8.48
N THR A 247 -5.12 -13.23 -7.44
CA THR A 247 -4.35 -14.29 -6.79
C THR A 247 -5.25 -15.36 -6.18
N LEU A 248 -6.35 -14.98 -5.57
CA LEU A 248 -7.35 -15.91 -5.04
C LEU A 248 -8.16 -16.57 -6.16
N ALA A 249 -8.74 -15.77 -7.04
CA ALA A 249 -9.67 -16.26 -8.04
C ALA A 249 -9.02 -17.18 -9.08
N SER A 250 -7.79 -16.87 -9.51
CA SER A 250 -7.06 -17.73 -10.46
C SER A 250 -6.74 -19.13 -9.91
N ARG A 251 -6.94 -19.35 -8.61
CA ARG A 251 -6.71 -20.65 -7.92
C ARG A 251 -7.98 -21.42 -7.62
N GLY A 252 -9.13 -20.94 -8.09
CA GLY A 252 -10.41 -21.65 -7.93
C GLY A 252 -11.28 -21.12 -6.80
N THR A 253 -11.01 -19.94 -6.25
CA THR A 253 -11.83 -19.29 -5.22
C THR A 253 -12.71 -18.21 -5.85
N ALA A 254 -14.02 -18.21 -5.58
CA ALA A 254 -14.86 -17.06 -5.88
C ALA A 254 -14.53 -15.92 -4.95
N VAL A 255 -14.34 -14.69 -5.45
CA VAL A 255 -13.94 -13.54 -4.63
C VAL A 255 -14.96 -12.43 -4.76
N ALA A 256 -15.52 -11.99 -3.65
CA ALA A 256 -16.32 -10.78 -3.54
C ALA A 256 -15.46 -9.67 -2.90
N PHE A 257 -15.08 -8.68 -3.68
CA PHE A 257 -14.48 -7.47 -3.17
C PHE A 257 -15.57 -6.44 -2.93
N ILE A 258 -15.70 -5.98 -1.70
CA ILE A 258 -16.75 -5.07 -1.27
C ILE A 258 -16.22 -3.66 -1.18
N GLN A 259 -16.77 -2.75 -2.00
CA GLN A 259 -16.60 -1.33 -1.80
C GLN A 259 -17.60 -0.81 -0.76
N TYR A 260 -17.13 0.08 0.09
CA TYR A 260 -17.97 0.78 1.06
C TYR A 260 -17.44 2.21 1.28
N PRO A 261 -18.29 3.17 1.68
CA PRO A 261 -17.88 4.56 1.90
C PRO A 261 -17.02 4.68 3.17
N SER A 262 -15.72 4.40 3.04
CA SER A 262 -14.80 4.29 4.18
C SER A 262 -14.37 5.66 4.76
N ASP A 263 -14.44 6.74 3.99
CA ASP A 263 -14.12 8.11 4.39
C ASP A 263 -15.36 9.00 4.60
N VAL A 264 -16.51 8.37 4.80
CA VAL A 264 -17.76 9.07 5.11
C VAL A 264 -17.63 9.80 6.42
N MET A 265 -17.96 11.08 6.41
CA MET A 265 -17.99 11.94 7.59
C MET A 265 -19.36 12.53 7.79
N PRO A 266 -19.92 12.50 9.00
CA PRO A 266 -21.10 13.30 9.31
C PRO A 266 -20.83 14.79 9.09
N PRO A 267 -21.82 15.58 8.62
CA PRO A 267 -21.65 17.02 8.42
C PRO A 267 -21.17 17.74 9.68
N GLY A 268 -20.12 18.53 9.54
CA GLY A 268 -19.59 19.36 10.63
C GLY A 268 -18.47 18.72 11.45
N HIS A 269 -17.98 17.54 11.07
CA HIS A 269 -16.82 16.90 11.68
C HIS A 269 -15.63 16.85 10.71
N ASP A 270 -14.41 16.99 11.23
CA ASP A 270 -13.16 16.83 10.50
C ASP A 270 -12.56 15.46 10.81
N THR A 271 -12.01 14.75 9.82
CA THR A 271 -11.35 13.45 9.99
C THR A 271 -10.25 13.46 11.04
N TYR A 272 -9.59 14.60 11.24
CA TYR A 272 -8.47 14.71 12.18
C TYR A 272 -8.90 14.95 13.63
N GLU A 273 -10.01 15.67 13.87
CA GLU A 273 -10.49 15.93 15.24
C GLU A 273 -10.99 14.67 15.97
N LEU A 274 -11.28 13.63 15.23
CA LEU A 274 -11.96 12.44 15.72
C LEU A 274 -10.99 11.31 16.13
N HIS A 275 -9.72 11.43 15.78
CA HIS A 275 -8.68 10.52 16.25
C HIS A 275 -8.26 10.80 17.71
N GLU A 276 -8.51 11.99 18.22
CA GLU A 276 -8.03 12.40 19.55
C GLU A 276 -9.01 12.16 20.71
N GLU A 277 -10.33 12.23 20.50
CA GLU A 277 -11.25 12.33 21.65
C GLU A 277 -11.82 11.02 22.17
N ASP A 278 -11.99 9.94 21.38
CA ASP A 278 -12.81 8.79 21.83
C ASP A 278 -12.20 7.41 21.70
N GLY A 279 -10.95 7.28 21.34
CA GLY A 279 -10.39 5.94 21.17
C GLY A 279 -11.24 5.04 20.26
N MET A 280 -11.94 5.63 19.31
CA MET A 280 -12.76 5.02 18.26
C MET A 280 -13.95 4.16 18.71
N SER A 281 -14.24 4.01 19.99
CA SER A 281 -15.23 3.05 20.48
C SER A 281 -16.70 3.43 20.22
N ASN A 282 -17.03 4.71 20.01
CA ASN A 282 -18.40 5.18 19.76
C ASN A 282 -18.47 6.19 18.61
N HIS A 283 -17.64 5.99 17.60
CA HIS A 283 -17.49 6.99 16.57
C HIS A 283 -18.67 7.00 15.60
N PRO A 284 -19.31 8.15 15.31
CA PRO A 284 -20.47 8.22 14.43
C PRO A 284 -20.18 7.73 13.00
N TYR A 285 -18.94 7.59 12.59
CA TYR A 285 -18.56 7.04 11.27
C TYR A 285 -18.68 5.54 11.14
N HIS A 286 -18.59 4.81 12.25
CA HIS A 286 -18.63 3.35 12.20
C HIS A 286 -20.01 2.85 11.78
N ILE A 287 -21.07 3.49 12.27
CA ILE A 287 -22.45 3.10 11.96
C ILE A 287 -22.74 3.17 10.46
N PRO A 288 -22.49 4.27 9.73
CA PRO A 288 -22.70 4.31 8.29
C PRO A 288 -21.88 3.28 7.51
N ARG A 289 -20.63 3.06 7.90
CA ARG A 289 -19.77 2.03 7.26
C ARG A 289 -20.33 0.63 7.48
N ALA A 290 -20.72 0.31 8.71
CA ALA A 290 -21.33 -0.98 9.05
C ALA A 290 -22.61 -1.21 8.26
N ILE A 291 -23.53 -0.25 8.21
CA ILE A 291 -24.77 -0.33 7.44
C ILE A 291 -24.50 -0.55 5.95
N ALA A 292 -23.51 0.15 5.38
CA ALA A 292 -23.15 -0.03 3.97
C ALA A 292 -22.57 -1.42 3.70
N ILE A 293 -21.70 -1.92 4.59
CA ILE A 293 -21.10 -3.25 4.47
C ILE A 293 -22.18 -4.33 4.59
N ASP A 294 -23.10 -4.22 5.56
CA ASP A 294 -24.21 -5.16 5.72
C ASP A 294 -25.08 -5.21 4.47
N ALA A 295 -25.45 -4.03 3.91
CA ALA A 295 -26.22 -3.97 2.67
C ALA A 295 -25.47 -4.60 1.47
N ALA A 296 -24.16 -4.39 1.38
CA ALA A 296 -23.33 -4.99 0.35
C ALA A 296 -23.22 -6.52 0.51
N LEU A 297 -23.11 -7.03 1.75
CA LEU A 297 -23.08 -8.47 2.04
C LEU A 297 -24.43 -9.14 1.68
N GLU A 298 -25.57 -8.54 2.05
CA GLU A 298 -26.88 -9.03 1.66
C GLU A 298 -27.05 -9.04 0.13
N PHE A 299 -26.61 -7.99 -0.54
CA PHE A 299 -26.67 -7.91 -2.00
C PHE A 299 -25.76 -8.95 -2.66
N MET A 300 -24.53 -9.13 -2.16
CA MET A 300 -23.57 -10.12 -2.63
C MET A 300 -24.16 -11.52 -2.69
N VAL A 301 -24.95 -11.93 -1.68
CA VAL A 301 -25.60 -13.25 -1.66
C VAL A 301 -26.45 -13.48 -2.91
N THR A 302 -27.09 -12.44 -3.42
CA THR A 302 -27.95 -12.53 -4.62
C THR A 302 -27.17 -12.70 -5.92
N LEU A 303 -25.86 -12.42 -5.89
CA LEU A 303 -24.95 -12.51 -7.05
C LEU A 303 -24.21 -13.83 -7.14
N LEU A 304 -24.10 -14.57 -6.02
CA LEU A 304 -23.30 -15.79 -5.98
C LEU A 304 -23.86 -16.87 -6.89
N PRO A 305 -23.04 -17.47 -7.78
CA PRO A 305 -23.42 -18.66 -8.55
C PRO A 305 -23.74 -19.87 -7.67
N GLU A 306 -24.54 -20.79 -8.16
CA GLU A 306 -24.95 -22.02 -7.42
C GLU A 306 -23.77 -22.93 -7.05
N ASN A 307 -22.65 -22.84 -7.77
CA ASN A 307 -21.44 -23.61 -7.50
C ASN A 307 -20.47 -22.93 -6.52
N VAL A 308 -20.85 -21.83 -5.86
CA VAL A 308 -20.11 -21.26 -4.74
C VAL A 308 -20.56 -21.90 -3.44
N ASN A 309 -19.61 -22.45 -2.67
CA ASN A 309 -19.85 -23.08 -1.39
C ASN A 309 -19.32 -22.22 -0.24
N SER A 310 -20.20 -21.49 0.40
CA SER A 310 -19.88 -20.60 1.53
C SER A 310 -19.50 -21.32 2.82
N ASP A 311 -19.61 -22.66 2.90
CA ASP A 311 -19.09 -23.44 4.03
C ASP A 311 -17.56 -23.43 4.09
N PHE A 312 -16.91 -23.07 2.99
CA PHE A 312 -15.47 -22.88 2.84
C PHE A 312 -15.22 -21.39 2.56
N LEU A 313 -14.81 -20.65 3.59
CA LEU A 313 -14.83 -19.20 3.56
C LEU A 313 -13.48 -18.58 3.91
N LEU A 314 -13.09 -17.55 3.17
CA LEU A 314 -12.07 -16.59 3.55
C LEU A 314 -12.74 -15.23 3.79
N VAL A 315 -12.45 -14.60 4.92
CA VAL A 315 -12.79 -13.19 5.16
C VAL A 315 -11.50 -12.42 5.38
N GLY A 316 -11.30 -11.36 4.62
CA GLY A 316 -10.07 -10.58 4.71
C GLY A 316 -10.26 -9.10 4.43
N GLY A 317 -9.23 -8.34 4.72
CA GLY A 317 -9.20 -6.92 4.43
C GLY A 317 -7.86 -6.27 4.76
N HIS A 318 -7.72 -5.04 4.32
CA HIS A 318 -6.53 -4.22 4.53
C HIS A 318 -6.87 -2.99 5.37
N SER A 319 -6.02 -2.65 6.33
CA SER A 319 -6.13 -1.43 7.12
C SER A 319 -7.50 -1.33 7.82
N LEU A 320 -8.27 -0.29 7.58
CA LEU A 320 -9.64 -0.14 8.07
C LEU A 320 -10.53 -1.33 7.66
N GLY A 321 -10.39 -1.82 6.42
CA GLY A 321 -11.12 -2.99 5.94
C GLY A 321 -10.75 -4.27 6.69
N ALA A 322 -9.53 -4.41 7.19
CA ALA A 322 -9.17 -5.53 8.07
C ALA A 322 -9.90 -5.44 9.42
N GLY A 323 -10.11 -4.23 9.95
CA GLY A 323 -10.98 -4.04 11.12
C GLY A 323 -12.43 -4.44 10.82
N TYR A 324 -12.99 -3.99 9.70
CA TYR A 324 -14.37 -4.32 9.28
C TYR A 324 -14.54 -5.75 8.76
N ALA A 325 -13.45 -6.45 8.47
CA ALA A 325 -13.52 -7.89 8.20
C ALA A 325 -14.12 -8.67 9.38
N LEU A 326 -14.02 -8.16 10.61
CA LEU A 326 -14.69 -8.75 11.77
C LEU A 326 -16.22 -8.64 11.68
N LEU A 327 -16.76 -7.53 11.14
CA LEU A 327 -18.19 -7.39 10.91
C LEU A 327 -18.65 -8.42 9.86
N ALA A 328 -17.95 -8.50 8.72
CA ALA A 328 -18.26 -9.49 7.70
C ALA A 328 -18.12 -10.93 8.21
N LEU A 329 -17.17 -11.19 9.09
CA LEU A 329 -16.99 -12.48 9.76
C LEU A 329 -18.19 -12.79 10.69
N ASP A 330 -18.62 -11.85 11.53
CA ASP A 330 -19.76 -12.08 12.45
C ASP A 330 -21.04 -12.33 11.66
N TRP A 331 -21.29 -11.51 10.61
CA TRP A 331 -22.40 -11.72 9.69
C TRP A 331 -22.35 -13.11 9.02
N ALA A 332 -21.19 -13.55 8.57
CA ALA A 332 -21.00 -14.87 7.96
C ALA A 332 -21.28 -16.01 8.96
N LEU A 333 -20.74 -15.88 10.19
CA LEU A 333 -20.96 -16.87 11.25
C LEU A 333 -22.44 -16.92 11.68
N GLU A 334 -23.16 -15.80 11.67
CA GLU A 334 -24.61 -15.75 11.93
C GLU A 334 -25.41 -16.50 10.85
N ASN A 335 -24.95 -16.47 9.62
CA ASN A 335 -25.54 -17.19 8.49
C ASN A 335 -25.00 -18.62 8.33
N ASN A 336 -24.22 -19.13 9.27
CA ASN A 336 -23.58 -20.45 9.28
C ASN A 336 -22.61 -20.68 8.11
N TRP A 337 -21.96 -19.63 7.63
CA TRP A 337 -20.92 -19.72 6.62
C TRP A 337 -19.57 -20.07 7.27
N GLY A 338 -18.64 -20.61 6.49
CA GLY A 338 -17.32 -21.02 6.96
C GLY A 338 -17.30 -22.23 7.89
N ASN A 339 -18.40 -22.97 8.03
CA ASN A 339 -18.56 -24.02 9.03
C ASN A 339 -17.70 -25.28 8.77
N GLN A 340 -17.19 -25.48 7.56
CA GLN A 340 -16.30 -26.59 7.20
C GLN A 340 -14.82 -26.17 7.23
N ALA A 341 -14.52 -24.98 6.69
CA ALA A 341 -13.19 -24.38 6.76
C ALA A 341 -13.30 -22.84 6.72
N LEU A 342 -12.65 -22.20 7.66
CA LEU A 342 -12.66 -20.74 7.78
C LEU A 342 -11.24 -20.19 7.85
N PHE A 343 -10.92 -19.26 6.96
CA PHE A 343 -9.70 -18.48 7.02
C PHE A 343 -10.00 -16.99 7.24
N VAL A 344 -9.28 -16.34 8.16
CA VAL A 344 -9.35 -14.90 8.36
C VAL A 344 -8.00 -14.26 8.06
N SER A 345 -7.98 -13.28 7.14
CA SER A 345 -6.75 -12.59 6.67
C SER A 345 -6.82 -11.10 6.97
N LEU A 346 -6.26 -10.67 8.10
CA LEU A 346 -6.24 -9.28 8.52
C LEU A 346 -4.87 -8.68 8.24
N GLU A 347 -4.81 -7.77 7.27
CA GLU A 347 -3.56 -7.17 6.80
C GLU A 347 -3.47 -5.71 7.26
N ALA A 348 -2.47 -5.39 8.09
CA ALA A 348 -2.26 -4.09 8.72
C ALA A 348 -3.54 -3.55 9.39
N PRO A 349 -4.23 -4.31 10.25
CA PRO A 349 -5.57 -3.99 10.71
C PRO A 349 -5.60 -2.68 11.50
N TYR A 350 -6.56 -1.83 11.15
CA TYR A 350 -6.89 -0.59 11.85
C TYR A 350 -8.29 -0.72 12.45
N ALA A 351 -8.55 -0.12 13.56
CA ALA A 351 -9.73 -0.19 14.40
C ALA A 351 -9.64 -1.25 15.52
N ARG A 352 -10.24 -0.94 16.63
CA ARG A 352 -10.22 -1.83 17.80
C ARG A 352 -11.36 -2.84 17.73
N PRO A 353 -11.10 -4.12 17.99
CA PRO A 353 -12.14 -5.13 18.03
C PRO A 353 -13.07 -5.01 19.24
N VAL A 354 -12.85 -4.01 20.11
CA VAL A 354 -13.73 -3.72 21.26
C VAL A 354 -14.92 -2.84 20.91
N GLN A 355 -14.97 -2.30 19.69
CA GLN A 355 -16.12 -1.53 19.20
C GLN A 355 -17.33 -2.45 19.05
N GLU A 356 -18.52 -2.00 19.42
CA GLU A 356 -19.74 -2.81 19.46
C GLU A 356 -20.01 -3.55 18.15
N HIS A 357 -19.84 -2.87 17.02
CA HIS A 357 -20.06 -3.43 15.67
C HIS A 357 -18.86 -4.22 15.11
N LEU A 358 -17.73 -4.32 15.82
CA LEU A 358 -16.58 -5.14 15.46
C LEU A 358 -16.39 -6.33 16.43
N GLN A 359 -17.31 -6.54 17.36
CA GLN A 359 -17.31 -7.69 18.25
C GLN A 359 -17.87 -8.90 17.49
N ILE A 360 -17.18 -10.00 17.61
CA ILE A 360 -17.61 -11.28 17.05
C ILE A 360 -17.98 -12.27 18.14
N ASN A 361 -18.92 -13.12 17.85
CA ASN A 361 -19.22 -14.25 18.70
C ASN A 361 -18.24 -15.41 18.43
N THR A 362 -17.09 -15.38 19.10
CA THR A 362 -16.01 -16.37 18.92
C THR A 362 -16.43 -17.83 19.19
N THR A 363 -17.56 -18.06 19.88
CA THR A 363 -18.07 -19.42 20.13
C THR A 363 -18.64 -20.07 18.87
N ARG A 364 -18.86 -19.32 17.81
CA ARG A 364 -19.31 -19.80 16.50
C ARG A 364 -18.17 -20.11 15.54
N ILE A 365 -16.93 -19.78 15.88
CA ILE A 365 -15.77 -20.11 15.06
C ILE A 365 -15.64 -21.63 15.00
N PRO A 366 -15.52 -22.22 13.78
CA PRO A 366 -15.45 -23.67 13.61
C PRO A 366 -14.08 -24.23 14.07
N ASP A 367 -14.01 -25.55 14.26
CA ASP A 367 -12.77 -26.22 14.66
C ASP A 367 -11.67 -26.12 13.56
N ASN A 368 -12.07 -26.13 12.29
CA ASN A 368 -11.14 -25.96 11.14
C ASN A 368 -11.01 -24.47 10.80
N PHE A 369 -10.41 -23.74 11.73
CA PHE A 369 -10.17 -22.30 11.66
C PHE A 369 -8.68 -21.99 11.63
N LEU A 370 -8.29 -21.07 10.75
CA LEU A 370 -6.99 -20.44 10.71
C LEU A 370 -7.15 -18.94 10.50
N ALA A 371 -6.23 -18.16 11.06
CA ALA A 371 -6.18 -16.73 10.77
C ALA A 371 -4.73 -16.22 10.71
N HIS A 372 -4.50 -15.26 9.82
CA HIS A 372 -3.32 -14.42 9.82
C HIS A 372 -3.71 -13.00 10.22
N VAL A 373 -2.98 -12.45 11.19
CA VAL A 373 -3.04 -11.04 11.55
C VAL A 373 -1.64 -10.49 11.28
N ALA A 374 -1.48 -9.84 10.13
CA ALA A 374 -0.18 -9.40 9.65
C ALA A 374 0.03 -7.90 9.84
N VAL A 375 1.21 -7.52 10.30
CA VAL A 375 1.67 -6.14 10.45
C VAL A 375 3.02 -5.94 9.76
N SER A 376 3.35 -4.72 9.40
CA SER A 376 4.60 -4.36 8.71
C SER A 376 5.54 -3.59 9.63
N GLU A 377 6.85 -3.93 9.66
CA GLU A 377 7.86 -3.33 10.56
C GLU A 377 7.97 -1.80 10.39
N ASP A 378 7.83 -1.30 9.17
CA ASP A 378 7.90 0.14 8.86
C ASP A 378 6.51 0.73 8.57
N ASP A 379 5.43 0.16 9.10
CA ASP A 379 4.12 0.78 9.04
C ASP A 379 4.08 1.99 9.98
N MET A 380 3.92 3.18 9.39
CA MET A 380 3.81 4.43 10.13
C MET A 380 2.37 4.98 10.14
N SER A 381 1.45 4.28 9.48
CA SER A 381 0.05 4.67 9.37
C SER A 381 -0.80 4.03 10.45
N VAL A 382 -0.45 2.80 10.86
CA VAL A 382 -1.23 2.00 11.80
C VAL A 382 -0.30 1.41 12.87
N SER A 383 -0.72 1.46 14.13
CA SER A 383 0.03 0.80 15.21
C SER A 383 -0.17 -0.71 15.14
N GLU A 384 0.91 -1.46 15.35
CA GLU A 384 0.92 -2.90 15.47
C GLU A 384 0.00 -3.43 16.58
N CYS A 385 -0.27 -2.60 17.60
CA CYS A 385 -1.13 -2.98 18.71
C CYS A 385 -2.58 -3.27 18.30
N PHE A 386 -3.06 -2.67 17.21
CA PHE A 386 -4.36 -3.07 16.64
C PHE A 386 -4.34 -4.54 16.24
N GLY A 387 -3.30 -4.97 15.52
CA GLY A 387 -3.13 -6.37 15.12
C GLY A 387 -3.04 -7.31 16.32
N VAL A 388 -2.29 -6.92 17.36
CA VAL A 388 -2.18 -7.71 18.59
C VAL A 388 -3.53 -7.93 19.25
N HIS A 389 -4.37 -6.88 19.32
CA HIS A 389 -5.72 -6.99 19.87
C HIS A 389 -6.65 -7.85 19.02
N HIS A 390 -6.54 -7.78 17.67
CA HIS A 390 -7.30 -8.64 16.75
C HIS A 390 -6.92 -10.11 16.94
N GLN A 391 -5.61 -10.42 17.03
CA GLN A 391 -5.16 -11.79 17.30
C GLN A 391 -5.74 -12.30 18.64
N ASN A 392 -5.64 -11.47 19.68
CA ASN A 392 -6.15 -11.85 21.00
C ASN A 392 -7.65 -12.12 21.00
N LEU A 393 -8.44 -11.36 20.23
CA LEU A 393 -9.88 -11.60 20.07
C LEU A 393 -10.16 -12.93 19.35
N LEU A 394 -9.47 -13.17 18.22
CA LEU A 394 -9.65 -14.40 17.42
C LEU A 394 -9.17 -15.65 18.17
N GLY A 395 -8.18 -15.51 19.06
CA GLY A 395 -7.73 -16.58 19.94
C GLY A 395 -6.98 -17.70 19.22
N ASN A 396 -7.25 -18.94 19.63
CA ASN A 396 -6.58 -20.12 19.09
C ASN A 396 -6.85 -20.28 17.58
N GLY A 397 -5.79 -20.52 16.80
CA GLY A 397 -5.84 -20.61 15.34
C GLY A 397 -5.44 -19.30 14.64
N ALA A 398 -5.34 -18.19 15.37
CA ALA A 398 -4.86 -16.94 14.85
C ALA A 398 -3.34 -16.79 15.07
N LEU A 399 -2.61 -16.62 13.97
CA LEU A 399 -1.17 -16.37 13.98
C LEU A 399 -0.91 -14.88 13.73
N PHE A 400 -0.21 -14.23 14.67
CA PHE A 400 0.29 -12.88 14.45
C PHE A 400 1.60 -12.95 13.66
N ILE A 401 1.69 -12.13 12.61
CA ILE A 401 2.82 -12.13 11.67
C ILE A 401 3.35 -10.71 11.56
N GLU A 402 4.62 -10.51 11.85
CA GLU A 402 5.31 -9.27 11.52
C GLU A 402 6.18 -9.47 10.28
N ILE A 403 5.96 -8.64 9.27
CA ILE A 403 6.74 -8.63 8.04
C ILE A 403 7.90 -7.65 8.22
N PRO A 404 9.16 -8.11 8.31
CA PRO A 404 10.29 -7.23 8.52
C PRO A 404 10.76 -6.56 7.24
N SER A 405 11.27 -5.35 7.37
CA SER A 405 12.05 -4.70 6.31
C SER A 405 13.47 -5.20 6.26
N ASP A 406 14.00 -5.45 5.06
CA ASP A 406 15.40 -5.80 4.85
C ASP A 406 16.10 -4.82 3.89
N ARG A 407 17.10 -4.13 4.41
CA ARG A 407 17.83 -3.06 3.70
C ARG A 407 19.22 -3.49 3.24
N HIS A 408 19.47 -4.80 3.16
CA HIS A 408 20.80 -5.35 2.83
C HIS A 408 21.23 -5.02 1.40
N GLY A 409 20.34 -5.18 0.45
CA GLY A 409 20.61 -4.97 -0.98
C GLY A 409 19.86 -3.79 -1.59
N PHE A 410 19.66 -3.84 -2.91
CA PHE A 410 18.89 -2.83 -3.63
C PHE A 410 18.13 -3.48 -4.81
N PRO A 411 16.84 -3.16 -5.05
CA PRO A 411 15.98 -2.33 -4.19
C PRO A 411 15.92 -2.83 -2.75
N ARG A 412 15.68 -1.92 -1.81
CA ARG A 412 15.48 -2.30 -0.41
C ARG A 412 14.10 -2.91 -0.26
N LEU A 413 14.01 -3.95 0.53
CA LEU A 413 12.73 -4.52 0.91
C LEU A 413 12.19 -3.74 2.12
N VAL A 414 11.11 -3.01 1.92
CA VAL A 414 10.52 -2.15 2.95
C VAL A 414 9.07 -2.55 3.19
N ALA A 415 8.81 -3.09 4.37
CA ALA A 415 7.48 -3.47 4.80
C ALA A 415 6.72 -2.22 5.27
N SER A 416 5.98 -1.60 4.36
CA SER A 416 5.13 -0.44 4.63
C SER A 416 3.66 -0.83 4.76
N HIS A 417 2.83 0.13 5.15
CA HIS A 417 1.37 -0.02 5.22
C HIS A 417 0.72 -0.49 3.91
N TYR A 418 1.35 -0.23 2.77
CA TYR A 418 0.79 -0.46 1.44
C TYR A 418 1.28 -1.75 0.77
N LEU A 419 1.87 -2.67 1.53
CA LEU A 419 2.43 -3.92 1.00
C LEU A 419 1.40 -4.75 0.22
N GLN A 420 0.14 -4.66 0.60
CA GLN A 420 -1.00 -5.39 0.03
C GLN A 420 -1.61 -4.70 -1.20
N ALA A 421 -1.22 -3.46 -1.48
CA ALA A 421 -1.75 -2.72 -2.61
C ALA A 421 -1.00 -3.10 -3.91
N THR A 422 -1.74 -3.25 -5.00
CA THR A 422 -1.18 -3.56 -6.32
C THR A 422 -0.14 -2.54 -6.77
N GLU A 423 -0.32 -1.26 -6.44
CA GLU A 423 0.65 -0.20 -6.75
C GLU A 423 1.98 -0.36 -6.00
N ALA A 424 1.97 -1.11 -4.91
CA ALA A 424 3.16 -1.42 -4.12
C ALA A 424 3.73 -2.82 -4.38
N HIS A 425 3.19 -3.55 -5.34
CA HIS A 425 3.57 -4.92 -5.64
C HIS A 425 5.06 -5.02 -6.01
N ASP A 426 5.85 -5.60 -5.13
CA ASP A 426 7.30 -5.81 -5.29
C ASP A 426 7.72 -7.18 -4.74
N ASP A 427 9.02 -7.49 -4.82
CA ASP A 427 9.56 -8.77 -4.35
C ASP A 427 9.23 -9.04 -2.85
N LEU A 428 9.10 -8.01 -1.99
CA LEU A 428 8.69 -8.20 -0.60
C LEU A 428 7.20 -8.54 -0.50
N ALA A 429 6.36 -7.90 -1.28
CA ALA A 429 4.93 -8.21 -1.35
C ALA A 429 4.71 -9.65 -1.82
N ASP A 430 5.45 -10.13 -2.83
CA ASP A 430 5.39 -11.52 -3.28
C ASP A 430 5.70 -12.50 -2.14
N TRP A 431 6.80 -12.30 -1.41
CA TRP A 431 7.22 -13.20 -0.34
C TRP A 431 6.40 -13.06 0.94
N GLY A 432 6.09 -11.84 1.36
CA GLY A 432 5.45 -11.55 2.64
C GLY A 432 3.93 -11.60 2.61
N PHE A 433 3.31 -11.34 1.46
CA PHE A 433 1.87 -11.25 1.31
C PHE A 433 1.32 -12.23 0.27
N TYR A 434 1.62 -12.07 -1.03
CA TYR A 434 0.95 -12.83 -2.11
C TYR A 434 1.16 -14.35 -1.99
N ARG A 435 2.32 -14.81 -1.53
CA ARG A 435 2.56 -16.22 -1.26
C ARG A 435 1.61 -16.78 -0.19
N ARG A 436 1.37 -16.03 0.89
CA ARG A 436 0.42 -16.42 1.95
C ARG A 436 -1.01 -16.47 1.41
N ILE A 437 -1.41 -15.48 0.63
CA ILE A 437 -2.74 -15.41 0.00
C ILE A 437 -2.96 -16.58 -0.95
N ALA A 438 -1.96 -16.92 -1.75
CA ALA A 438 -2.00 -18.10 -2.61
C ALA A 438 -2.21 -19.40 -1.82
N SER A 439 -1.49 -19.56 -0.71
CA SER A 439 -1.62 -20.75 0.16
C SER A 439 -2.98 -20.79 0.88
N GLN A 440 -3.55 -19.65 1.23
CA GLN A 440 -4.90 -19.55 1.82
C GLN A 440 -5.97 -20.06 0.84
N SER A 441 -5.94 -19.60 -0.41
CA SER A 441 -6.83 -20.09 -1.46
C SER A 441 -6.66 -21.57 -1.71
N ASN A 442 -5.43 -22.03 -1.90
CA ASN A 442 -5.14 -23.45 -2.16
C ASN A 442 -5.57 -24.35 -1.00
N TRP A 443 -5.42 -23.89 0.25
CA TRP A 443 -5.90 -24.64 1.42
C TRP A 443 -7.42 -24.79 1.42
N LEU A 444 -8.18 -23.71 1.13
CA LEU A 444 -9.63 -23.75 1.06
C LEU A 444 -10.13 -24.67 -0.07
N VAL A 445 -9.50 -24.59 -1.25
CA VAL A 445 -9.83 -25.44 -2.39
C VAL A 445 -9.55 -26.91 -2.05
N ALA A 446 -8.37 -27.22 -1.49
CA ALA A 446 -8.04 -28.58 -1.09
C ALA A 446 -8.97 -29.14 0.00
N SER A 447 -9.40 -28.28 0.95
CA SER A 447 -10.40 -28.65 1.97
C SER A 447 -11.76 -28.94 1.34
N LEU A 448 -12.20 -28.11 0.39
CA LEU A 448 -13.45 -28.31 -0.34
C LEU A 448 -13.45 -29.61 -1.17
N GLU A 449 -12.34 -29.91 -1.82
CA GLU A 449 -12.15 -31.14 -2.60
C GLU A 449 -12.00 -32.38 -1.72
N GLY A 450 -11.81 -32.24 -0.41
CA GLY A 450 -11.50 -33.34 0.50
C GLY A 450 -10.13 -33.98 0.24
N ASN A 451 -9.19 -33.22 -0.33
CA ASN A 451 -7.83 -33.67 -0.61
C ASN A 451 -6.94 -33.48 0.63
N GLU A 452 -7.01 -34.41 1.56
CA GLU A 452 -6.28 -34.36 2.84
C GLU A 452 -4.77 -34.13 2.70
N THR A 453 -4.15 -34.65 1.63
CA THR A 453 -2.70 -34.49 1.40
C THR A 453 -2.35 -33.06 1.04
N SER A 454 -3.06 -32.47 0.08
CA SER A 454 -2.86 -31.08 -0.34
C SER A 454 -3.30 -30.11 0.76
N GLU A 455 -4.40 -30.42 1.46
CA GLU A 455 -4.87 -29.61 2.60
C GLU A 455 -3.78 -29.53 3.68
N LEU A 456 -3.16 -30.64 4.07
CA LEU A 456 -2.09 -30.67 5.06
C LEU A 456 -0.84 -29.92 4.57
N GLU A 457 -0.48 -30.05 3.29
CA GLU A 457 0.64 -29.35 2.69
C GLU A 457 0.44 -27.82 2.76
N TYR A 458 -0.69 -27.32 2.28
CA TYR A 458 -0.98 -25.89 2.33
C TYR A 458 -1.20 -25.38 3.74
N ARG A 459 -1.78 -26.18 4.64
CA ARG A 459 -1.90 -25.83 6.05
C ARG A 459 -0.53 -25.60 6.69
N ASN A 460 0.49 -26.40 6.36
CA ASN A 460 1.85 -26.21 6.86
C ASN A 460 2.50 -24.90 6.39
N GLN A 461 2.03 -24.33 5.29
CA GLN A 461 2.45 -23.00 4.80
C GLN A 461 1.69 -21.85 5.49
N LEU A 462 0.66 -22.14 6.29
CA LEU A 462 -0.20 -21.17 6.94
C LEU A 462 -0.06 -21.16 8.47
N ILE A 463 0.48 -22.20 9.07
CA ILE A 463 0.80 -22.24 10.50
C ILE A 463 2.24 -21.80 10.76
N ASP A 464 2.62 -21.59 12.04
CA ASP A 464 3.99 -21.26 12.40
C ASP A 464 4.96 -22.37 12.00
N SER A 465 5.73 -22.14 10.95
CA SER A 465 6.65 -23.09 10.35
C SER A 465 7.87 -22.38 9.75
N GLU A 466 8.95 -23.14 9.49
CA GLU A 466 10.10 -22.59 8.78
C GLU A 466 9.75 -22.17 7.34
N GLU A 467 8.81 -22.90 6.70
CA GLU A 467 8.34 -22.61 5.36
C GLU A 467 7.61 -21.27 5.29
N LEU A 468 6.67 -21.04 6.22
CA LEU A 468 5.98 -19.75 6.32
C LEU A 468 6.96 -18.61 6.56
N ARG A 469 7.92 -18.78 7.48
CA ARG A 469 8.87 -17.72 7.85
C ARG A 469 9.92 -17.42 6.79
N TYR A 470 10.20 -18.33 5.88
CA TYR A 470 11.26 -18.19 4.90
C TYR A 470 10.94 -17.10 3.86
N MET A 471 11.87 -16.18 3.62
CA MET A 471 11.72 -15.00 2.74
C MET A 471 12.73 -14.98 1.58
N GLY A 472 13.34 -16.13 1.26
CA GLY A 472 14.33 -16.22 0.18
C GLY A 472 15.74 -15.76 0.59
N LYS A 473 16.59 -15.62 -0.41
CA LYS A 473 17.98 -15.18 -0.25
C LYS A 473 18.31 -14.08 -1.26
N TRP A 474 19.03 -13.08 -0.81
CA TRP A 474 19.66 -12.08 -1.65
C TRP A 474 20.60 -12.75 -2.67
N SER A 475 20.88 -12.10 -3.78
CA SER A 475 21.73 -12.66 -4.85
C SER A 475 23.16 -13.00 -4.42
N ASP A 476 23.64 -12.48 -3.30
CA ASP A 476 24.91 -12.84 -2.67
C ASP A 476 24.83 -14.05 -1.73
N GLY A 477 23.65 -14.66 -1.60
CA GLY A 477 23.39 -15.85 -0.78
C GLY A 477 23.01 -15.57 0.68
N LYS A 478 23.00 -14.31 1.11
CA LYS A 478 22.52 -13.94 2.44
C LYS A 478 21.00 -14.11 2.52
N SER A 479 20.52 -14.73 3.60
CA SER A 479 19.08 -14.88 3.82
C SER A 479 18.44 -13.51 4.03
N VAL A 480 17.27 -13.30 3.42
CA VAL A 480 16.38 -12.18 3.76
C VAL A 480 15.88 -12.39 5.18
N LYS A 481 15.59 -11.30 5.89
CA LYS A 481 14.97 -11.38 7.21
C LYS A 481 13.67 -12.19 7.12
N GLN A 482 13.55 -13.18 7.99
CA GLN A 482 12.37 -14.07 8.04
C GLN A 482 11.16 -13.34 8.65
N LEU A 483 9.96 -13.76 8.30
CA LEU A 483 8.75 -13.34 9.01
C LEU A 483 8.90 -13.67 10.50
N ARG A 484 8.46 -12.78 11.35
CA ARG A 484 8.35 -13.02 12.80
C ARG A 484 6.92 -13.43 13.11
N THR A 485 6.77 -14.58 13.74
CA THR A 485 5.46 -15.19 14.01
C THR A 485 5.25 -15.41 15.50
N TYR A 486 4.03 -15.17 15.97
CA TYR A 486 3.66 -15.29 17.37
C TYR A 486 2.29 -15.95 17.50
N GLU A 487 2.22 -17.09 18.17
CA GLU A 487 0.93 -17.73 18.52
C GLU A 487 0.16 -16.89 19.55
N ASN A 488 0.86 -16.11 20.37
CA ASN A 488 0.29 -15.15 21.30
C ASN A 488 1.23 -13.92 21.40
N ALA A 489 0.94 -12.88 20.65
CA ALA A 489 1.78 -11.68 20.60
C ALA A 489 1.82 -10.95 21.94
N LEU A 490 0.71 -10.87 22.69
CA LEU A 490 0.67 -10.24 24.02
C LEU A 490 1.57 -10.92 25.05
N SER A 491 1.86 -12.22 24.88
CA SER A 491 2.79 -12.94 25.75
C SER A 491 4.25 -12.70 25.41
N SER A 492 4.53 -12.09 24.25
CA SER A 492 5.87 -11.78 23.78
C SER A 492 6.37 -10.48 24.42
N HIS A 493 7.66 -10.43 24.76
CA HIS A 493 8.29 -9.21 25.21
C HIS A 493 8.30 -8.11 24.11
N ASP A 494 8.19 -8.49 22.86
CA ASP A 494 8.19 -7.56 21.73
C ASP A 494 6.91 -6.71 21.68
N TYR A 495 5.79 -7.25 22.23
CA TYR A 495 4.45 -6.64 22.16
C TYR A 495 3.77 -6.47 23.52
N ASP A 496 4.47 -6.64 24.64
CA ASP A 496 3.91 -6.46 26.00
C ASP A 496 3.39 -5.03 26.23
N HIS A 497 3.94 -4.04 25.53
CA HIS A 497 3.48 -2.65 25.55
C HIS A 497 2.07 -2.48 25.00
N CYS A 498 1.56 -3.43 24.18
CA CYS A 498 0.22 -3.38 23.64
C CYS A 498 -0.87 -3.80 24.66
N GLU A 499 -0.52 -4.44 25.77
CA GLU A 499 -1.49 -4.92 26.77
C GLU A 499 -2.35 -3.79 27.35
N ASN A 500 -1.72 -2.65 27.65
CA ASN A 500 -2.39 -1.48 28.24
C ASN A 500 -2.53 -0.33 27.24
N TRP A 501 -2.33 -0.61 25.95
CA TRP A 501 -2.41 0.39 24.90
C TRP A 501 -3.85 0.88 24.73
N SER A 502 -4.06 2.17 24.93
CA SER A 502 -5.38 2.81 24.83
C SER A 502 -5.70 3.39 23.45
N GLY A 503 -4.76 3.23 22.48
CA GLY A 503 -4.86 3.82 21.14
C GLY A 503 -4.21 5.21 21.09
N PRO A 504 -3.97 5.71 19.85
CA PRO A 504 -3.58 7.10 19.69
C PRO A 504 -4.68 7.99 20.20
#